data_93c8e1731dcd6bce80c3c3f3fe11dae1
#
_entry.id   93c8e1731dcd6bce80c3c3f3fe11dae1
#
_cell.length_a   1.000
_cell.length_b   1.000
_cell.length_c   1.000
_cell.angle_alpha   90.00
_cell.angle_beta   90.00
_cell.angle_gamma   90.00
#
_symmetry.space_group_name_H-M   'P 1'
#
loop_
_entity.id
_entity.type
_entity.pdbx_description
1 polymer ?
#
loop_
_entity_poly.entity_id
_entity_poly.type
_entity_poly.pdbx_seq_one_letter_code
_entity_poly.pdbx_strand_id
1 'polypeptide(L)'
;MAAPIMLCDTAGMSNDRWLECRMHGPKGDIPYTVGGSDVAAIFGVSPWTTPLELWLIKKGRMKPPKKMNADQLAMGHMLEPIAAEWYARKSGNHVYQDTGLYQHADHPYALANFDRKYIRASDGDDG
;
A
#
# COMPACT_ATOMS: atom_id res chain seq x y z
N MET A 1 9.31 -15.59 -10.31
CA MET A 1 9.00 -14.16 -10.01
C MET A 1 9.96 -13.70 -8.92
N ALA A 2 10.66 -12.59 -9.13
CA ALA A 2 11.59 -12.08 -8.12
C ALA A 2 10.82 -11.56 -6.90
N ALA A 3 11.37 -11.76 -5.69
CA ALA A 3 10.76 -11.29 -4.47
C ALA A 3 10.74 -9.75 -4.40
N PRO A 4 9.72 -9.13 -3.81
CA PRO A 4 9.69 -7.68 -3.62
C PRO A 4 10.84 -7.24 -2.71
N ILE A 5 11.35 -6.04 -3.00
CA ILE A 5 12.48 -5.44 -2.28
C ILE A 5 11.92 -4.49 -1.21
N MET A 6 12.24 -4.73 0.05
CA MET A 6 11.87 -3.80 1.12
C MET A 6 12.79 -2.56 1.05
N LEU A 7 12.19 -1.38 0.84
CA LEU A 7 12.91 -0.12 0.75
C LEU A 7 13.17 0.51 2.13
N CYS A 8 12.17 0.48 2.99
CA CYS A 8 12.26 1.00 4.36
C CYS A 8 11.11 0.49 5.23
N ASP A 9 11.28 0.61 6.54
CA ASP A 9 10.21 0.47 7.51
C ASP A 9 9.50 1.82 7.68
N THR A 10 8.17 1.82 7.62
CA THR A 10 7.34 3.03 7.77
C THR A 10 6.78 3.18 9.18
N ALA A 11 7.09 2.27 10.10
CA ALA A 11 6.63 2.36 11.48
C ALA A 11 7.11 3.67 12.12
N GLY A 12 6.18 4.40 12.74
CA GLY A 12 6.48 5.66 13.42
C GLY A 12 6.78 6.86 12.50
N MET A 13 6.66 6.71 11.19
CA MET A 13 6.77 7.85 10.28
C MET A 13 5.61 8.83 10.47
N SER A 14 5.88 10.14 10.31
CA SER A 14 4.80 11.13 10.16
C SER A 14 4.03 10.87 8.86
N ASN A 15 2.76 11.29 8.83
CA ASN A 15 1.92 11.12 7.64
C ASN A 15 2.54 11.80 6.39
N ASP A 16 3.13 12.97 6.55
CA ASP A 16 3.76 13.70 5.44
C ASP A 16 4.98 12.96 4.91
N ARG A 17 5.83 12.44 5.81
CA ARG A 17 6.99 11.64 5.42
C ARG A 17 6.60 10.33 4.74
N TRP A 18 5.58 9.67 5.24
CA TRP A 18 5.03 8.45 4.63
C TRP A 18 4.48 8.71 3.22
N LEU A 19 3.73 9.80 3.03
CA LEU A 19 3.23 10.20 1.71
C LEU A 19 4.38 10.51 0.74
N GLU A 20 5.41 11.21 1.19
CA GLU A 20 6.60 11.51 0.40
C GLU A 20 7.31 10.22 -0.05
N CYS A 21 7.53 9.28 0.88
CA CYS A 21 8.12 7.97 0.57
C CYS A 21 7.29 7.18 -0.45
N ARG A 22 5.97 7.26 -0.35
CA ARG A 22 5.06 6.62 -1.33
C ARG A 22 5.07 7.31 -2.69
N MET A 23 5.37 8.59 -2.75
CA MET A 23 5.40 9.37 -4.00
C MET A 23 6.71 9.23 -4.75
N HIS A 24 7.84 9.14 -4.04
CA HIS A 24 9.17 9.28 -4.63
C HIS A 24 10.19 8.28 -4.09
N GLY A 25 9.77 7.29 -3.31
CA GLY A 25 10.66 6.40 -2.56
C GLY A 25 11.30 7.07 -1.33
N PRO A 26 11.93 6.31 -0.44
CA PRO A 26 12.49 6.85 0.80
C PRO A 26 13.69 7.78 0.58
N LYS A 27 14.36 7.68 -0.56
CA LYS A 27 15.48 8.55 -0.95
C LYS A 27 15.07 9.70 -1.86
N GLY A 28 13.79 9.74 -2.31
CA GLY A 28 13.32 10.74 -3.25
C GLY A 28 13.85 10.58 -4.68
N ASP A 29 14.40 9.42 -5.00
CA ASP A 29 15.09 9.13 -6.27
C ASP A 29 14.20 8.45 -7.32
N ILE A 30 12.96 8.11 -6.97
CA ILE A 30 11.98 7.55 -7.89
C ILE A 30 11.09 8.70 -8.40
N PRO A 31 11.16 9.06 -9.69
CA PRO A 31 10.46 10.23 -10.22
C PRO A 31 8.94 10.15 -10.05
N TYR A 32 8.38 8.96 -10.27
CA TYR A 32 6.94 8.68 -10.15
C TYR A 32 6.75 7.26 -9.66
N THR A 33 5.84 7.10 -8.70
CA THR A 33 5.48 5.78 -8.19
C THR A 33 4.01 5.48 -8.48
N VAL A 34 3.71 4.20 -8.56
CA VAL A 34 2.36 3.67 -8.69
C VAL A 34 2.09 2.76 -7.48
N GLY A 35 1.05 3.06 -6.74
CA GLY A 35 0.58 2.23 -5.63
C GLY A 35 -0.71 1.47 -5.96
N GLY A 36 -1.13 0.56 -5.10
CA GLY A 36 -2.36 -0.21 -5.29
C GLY A 36 -3.61 0.66 -5.47
N SER A 37 -3.68 1.81 -4.79
CA SER A 37 -4.79 2.78 -4.93
C SER A 37 -4.85 3.47 -6.30
N ASP A 38 -3.76 3.46 -7.07
CA ASP A 38 -3.69 4.10 -8.39
C ASP A 38 -4.19 3.18 -9.50
N VAL A 39 -4.20 1.86 -9.27
CA VAL A 39 -4.49 0.84 -10.29
C VAL A 39 -5.86 1.02 -10.92
N ALA A 40 -6.89 1.27 -10.12
CA ALA A 40 -8.25 1.50 -10.63
C ALA A 40 -8.33 2.74 -11.53
N ALA A 41 -7.59 3.80 -11.21
CA ALA A 41 -7.52 5.00 -12.03
C ALA A 41 -6.77 4.76 -13.34
N ILE A 42 -5.68 3.99 -13.31
CA ILE A 42 -4.88 3.62 -14.50
C ILE A 42 -5.76 2.86 -15.50
N PHE A 43 -6.58 1.93 -15.04
CA PHE A 43 -7.50 1.17 -15.90
C PHE A 43 -8.80 1.90 -16.23
N GLY A 44 -8.99 3.14 -15.77
CA GLY A 44 -10.18 3.95 -16.07
C GLY A 44 -11.45 3.44 -15.40
N VAL A 45 -11.35 2.62 -14.36
CA VAL A 45 -12.49 2.06 -13.62
C VAL A 45 -12.72 2.72 -12.25
N SER A 46 -11.88 3.69 -11.89
CA SER A 46 -12.07 4.46 -10.66
C SER A 46 -13.24 5.42 -10.79
N PRO A 47 -14.18 5.47 -9.83
CA PRO A 47 -15.25 6.44 -9.82
C PRO A 47 -14.82 7.85 -9.39
N TRP A 48 -13.58 7.99 -8.88
CA TRP A 48 -13.10 9.26 -8.28
C TRP A 48 -11.98 9.93 -9.05
N THR A 49 -11.22 9.18 -9.85
CA THR A 49 -10.02 9.71 -10.50
C THR A 49 -9.88 9.05 -11.88
N THR A 50 -9.79 9.86 -12.91
CA THR A 50 -9.54 9.40 -14.29
C THR A 50 -8.03 9.15 -14.49
N PRO A 51 -7.63 8.42 -15.54
CA PRO A 51 -6.21 8.25 -15.89
C PRO A 51 -5.47 9.57 -16.09
N LEU A 52 -6.12 10.55 -16.73
CA LEU A 52 -5.54 11.88 -16.95
C LEU A 52 -5.34 12.65 -15.64
N GLU A 53 -6.35 12.66 -14.77
CA GLU A 53 -6.25 13.29 -13.46
C GLU A 53 -5.14 12.66 -12.63
N LEU A 54 -5.02 11.33 -12.60
CA LEU A 54 -3.94 10.64 -11.92
C LEU A 54 -2.58 11.09 -12.46
N TRP A 55 -2.42 11.16 -13.77
CA TRP A 55 -1.19 11.63 -14.39
C TRP A 55 -0.85 13.07 -13.98
N LEU A 56 -1.83 13.97 -13.98
CA LEU A 56 -1.66 15.36 -13.55
C LEU A 56 -1.28 15.46 -12.07
N ILE A 57 -1.88 14.64 -11.21
CA ILE A 57 -1.55 14.55 -9.79
C ILE A 57 -0.10 14.10 -9.59
N LYS A 58 0.31 13.02 -10.26
CA LYS A 58 1.68 12.50 -10.19
C LYS A 58 2.71 13.50 -10.70
N LYS A 59 2.35 14.34 -11.67
CA LYS A 59 3.17 15.45 -12.17
C LYS A 59 3.16 16.70 -11.27
N GLY A 60 2.41 16.70 -10.18
CA GLY A 60 2.26 17.86 -9.31
C GLY A 60 1.49 19.03 -9.94
N ARG A 61 0.79 18.79 -11.06
CA ARG A 61 -0.01 19.81 -11.79
C ARG A 61 -1.45 19.88 -11.33
N MET A 62 -1.89 18.94 -10.52
CA MET A 62 -3.23 18.88 -9.95
C MET A 62 -3.14 18.36 -8.51
N LYS A 63 -3.97 18.92 -7.63
CA LYS A 63 -4.08 18.40 -6.26
C LYS A 63 -4.90 17.12 -6.26
N PRO A 64 -4.57 16.13 -5.41
CA PRO A 64 -5.40 14.95 -5.22
C PRO A 64 -6.83 15.35 -4.84
N PRO A 65 -7.85 14.55 -5.23
CA PRO A 65 -9.22 14.78 -4.79
C PRO A 65 -9.28 14.78 -3.26
N LYS A 66 -10.27 15.50 -2.71
CA LYS A 66 -10.46 15.62 -1.27
C LYS A 66 -10.56 14.22 -0.65
N LYS A 67 -9.74 13.95 0.36
CA LYS A 67 -9.68 12.66 1.03
C LYS A 67 -11.06 12.21 1.53
N MET A 68 -11.22 10.88 1.66
CA MET A 68 -12.35 10.24 2.35
C MET A 68 -12.70 10.99 3.65
N ASN A 69 -13.98 10.98 4.00
CA ASN A 69 -14.44 11.47 5.31
C ASN A 69 -13.59 10.85 6.42
N ALA A 70 -13.19 11.66 7.39
CA ALA A 70 -12.36 11.22 8.52
C ALA A 70 -12.97 10.02 9.27
N ASP A 71 -14.30 9.96 9.38
CA ASP A 71 -15.00 8.85 10.02
C ASP A 71 -14.90 7.55 9.23
N GLN A 72 -14.95 7.62 7.90
CA GLN A 72 -14.76 6.43 7.04
C GLN A 72 -13.34 5.89 7.14
N LEU A 73 -12.34 6.78 7.20
CA LEU A 73 -10.95 6.40 7.40
C LEU A 73 -10.73 5.77 8.77
N ALA A 74 -11.29 6.38 9.83
CA ALA A 74 -11.23 5.85 11.18
C ALA A 74 -11.88 4.46 11.28
N MET A 75 -13.06 4.30 10.67
CA MET A 75 -13.75 3.01 10.62
C MET A 75 -12.92 1.94 9.91
N GLY A 76 -12.26 2.29 8.79
CA GLY A 76 -11.36 1.39 8.08
C GLY A 76 -10.23 0.87 8.99
N HIS A 77 -9.57 1.78 9.70
CA HIS A 77 -8.51 1.41 10.66
C HIS A 77 -9.02 0.55 11.82
N MET A 78 -10.25 0.78 12.30
CA MET A 78 -10.84 -0.04 13.36
C MET A 78 -11.19 -1.46 12.88
N LEU A 79 -11.64 -1.60 11.64
CA LEU A 79 -12.05 -2.88 11.08
C LEU A 79 -10.87 -3.74 10.62
N GLU A 80 -9.75 -3.15 10.27
CA GLU A 80 -8.57 -3.84 9.77
C GLU A 80 -8.06 -4.97 10.69
N PRO A 81 -7.84 -4.75 12.02
CA PRO A 81 -7.42 -5.83 12.91
C PRO A 81 -8.48 -6.91 13.09
N ILE A 82 -9.77 -6.53 13.06
CA ILE A 82 -10.89 -7.49 13.16
C ILE A 82 -10.92 -8.40 11.94
N ALA A 83 -10.76 -7.83 10.74
CA ALA A 83 -10.69 -8.60 9.50
C ALA A 83 -9.48 -9.55 9.48
N ALA A 84 -8.32 -9.09 9.97
CA ALA A 84 -7.12 -9.91 10.08
C ALA A 84 -7.31 -11.10 11.02
N GLU A 85 -7.89 -10.86 12.19
CA GLU A 85 -8.19 -11.92 13.17
C GLU A 85 -9.21 -12.92 12.62
N TRP A 86 -10.28 -12.42 11.99
CA TRP A 86 -11.27 -13.29 11.37
C TRP A 86 -10.67 -14.19 10.29
N TYR A 87 -9.81 -13.61 9.42
CA TYR A 87 -9.10 -14.38 8.39
C TYR A 87 -8.18 -15.43 9.00
N ALA A 88 -7.40 -15.09 10.04
CA ALA A 88 -6.51 -16.02 10.73
C ALA A 88 -7.30 -17.22 11.30
N ARG A 89 -8.43 -16.97 11.97
CA ARG A 89 -9.31 -18.02 12.51
C ARG A 89 -9.90 -18.93 11.43
N LYS A 90 -10.29 -18.36 10.28
CA LYS A 90 -10.92 -19.13 9.19
C LYS A 90 -9.94 -19.93 8.37
N SER A 91 -8.75 -19.40 8.14
CA SER A 91 -7.73 -20.03 7.30
C SER A 91 -6.76 -20.94 8.08
N GLY A 92 -6.65 -20.75 9.39
CA GLY A 92 -5.58 -21.36 10.21
C GLY A 92 -4.19 -20.73 10.00
N ASN A 93 -4.06 -19.74 9.12
CA ASN A 93 -2.80 -19.10 8.81
C ASN A 93 -2.36 -18.17 9.95
N HIS A 94 -1.05 -18.04 10.15
CA HIS A 94 -0.49 -17.04 11.04
C HIS A 94 -0.46 -15.68 10.34
N VAL A 95 -1.25 -14.72 10.83
CA VAL A 95 -1.34 -13.36 10.27
C VAL A 95 -0.58 -12.38 11.16
N TYR A 96 0.24 -11.54 10.55
CA TYR A 96 1.03 -10.53 11.27
C TYR A 96 1.05 -9.19 10.54
N GLN A 97 1.31 -8.13 11.30
CA GLN A 97 1.44 -6.78 10.76
C GLN A 97 2.77 -6.61 10.05
N ASP A 98 2.76 -5.93 8.91
CA ASP A 98 3.95 -5.53 8.18
C ASP A 98 3.92 -4.03 7.95
N THR A 99 4.99 -3.35 8.29
CA THR A 99 5.13 -1.89 8.13
C THR A 99 6.11 -1.51 7.03
N GLY A 100 6.54 -2.48 6.23
CA GLY A 100 7.49 -2.25 5.14
C GLY A 100 6.86 -1.51 3.95
N LEU A 101 7.65 -0.62 3.34
CA LEU A 101 7.42 -0.13 1.99
C LEU A 101 8.23 -0.98 1.03
N TYR A 102 7.54 -1.63 0.11
CA TYR A 102 8.12 -2.58 -0.84
C TYR A 102 8.09 -2.05 -2.26
N GLN A 103 9.13 -2.40 -3.01
CA GLN A 103 9.28 -2.11 -4.44
C GLN A 103 9.21 -3.41 -5.23
N HIS A 104 8.52 -3.38 -6.37
CA HIS A 104 8.53 -4.50 -7.29
C HIS A 104 9.91 -4.67 -7.91
N ALA A 105 10.43 -5.90 -7.93
CA ALA A 105 11.80 -6.17 -8.40
C ALA A 105 12.02 -5.78 -9.87
N ASP A 106 11.04 -6.09 -10.74
CA ASP A 106 11.13 -5.84 -12.18
C ASP A 106 10.51 -4.50 -12.59
N HIS A 107 9.74 -3.86 -11.71
CA HIS A 107 9.05 -2.59 -11.95
C HIS A 107 9.31 -1.59 -10.83
N PRO A 108 10.47 -0.93 -10.82
CA PRO A 108 10.89 -0.07 -9.70
C PRO A 108 9.96 1.09 -9.36
N TYR A 109 9.09 1.47 -10.28
CA TYR A 109 8.05 2.49 -10.05
C TYR A 109 6.84 1.95 -9.24
N ALA A 110 6.66 0.64 -9.14
CA ALA A 110 5.56 0.03 -8.42
C ALA A 110 5.94 -0.17 -6.94
N LEU A 111 5.24 0.54 -6.06
CA LEU A 111 5.43 0.48 -4.62
C LEU A 111 4.17 -0.02 -3.92
N ALA A 112 4.36 -0.74 -2.83
CA ALA A 112 3.28 -1.22 -1.97
C ALA A 112 3.64 -1.17 -0.49
N ASN A 113 2.65 -0.78 0.35
CA ASN A 113 2.61 -1.12 1.76
C ASN A 113 1.58 -2.23 1.93
N PHE A 114 1.90 -3.23 2.72
CA PHE A 114 0.96 -4.28 3.08
C PHE A 114 0.41 -4.02 4.48
N ASP A 115 -0.91 -4.11 4.64
CA ASP A 115 -1.53 -3.98 5.96
C ASP A 115 -1.24 -5.19 6.83
N ARG A 116 -1.22 -6.38 6.21
CA ARG A 116 -0.92 -7.67 6.86
C ARG A 116 -0.20 -8.60 5.90
N LYS A 117 0.61 -9.49 6.47
CA LYS A 117 1.16 -10.68 5.82
C LYS A 117 0.69 -11.93 6.54
N TYR A 118 0.80 -13.06 5.88
CA TYR A 118 0.51 -14.35 6.51
C TYR A 118 1.53 -15.41 6.14
N ILE A 119 1.72 -16.36 7.06
CA ILE A 119 2.44 -17.61 6.83
C ILE A 119 1.38 -18.71 6.79
N ARG A 120 1.44 -19.56 5.78
CA ARG A 120 0.50 -20.67 5.66
C ARG A 120 0.73 -21.69 6.78
N ALA A 121 -0.34 -22.24 7.29
CA ALA A 121 -0.25 -23.30 8.31
C ALA A 121 0.53 -24.51 7.83
N SER A 122 0.48 -24.82 6.52
CA SER A 122 1.22 -25.92 5.89
C SER A 122 2.71 -25.65 5.72
N ASP A 123 3.13 -24.39 5.72
CA ASP A 123 4.54 -24.00 5.50
C ASP A 123 5.34 -23.95 6.82
N GLY A 124 4.68 -24.15 7.96
CA GLY A 124 5.27 -24.13 9.29
C GLY A 124 5.69 -25.50 9.85
N ASP A 125 5.47 -26.59 9.10
CA ASP A 125 5.72 -27.99 9.60
C ASP A 125 7.00 -28.62 9.02
N ASP A 126 7.81 -27.87 8.28
CA ASP A 126 9.18 -28.28 7.88
C ASP A 126 10.18 -27.76 8.91
N GLY A 127 10.13 -28.36 10.13
CA GLY A 127 11.04 -28.10 11.24
C GLY A 127 12.46 -28.56 11.03
#